data_ca331057479afad643c24d582d6cce2c
#
_entry.id   ca331057479afad643c24d582d6cce2c
#
_cell.length_a   1.000
_cell.length_b   1.000
_cell.length_c   1.000
_cell.angle_alpha   90.00
_cell.angle_beta   90.00
_cell.angle_gamma   90.00
#
_symmetry.space_group_name_H-M   'P 1'
#
loop_
_entity.id
_entity.type
_entity.pdbx_description
1 polymer ?
#
loop_
_entity_poly.entity_id
_entity_poly.type
_entity_poly.pdbx_seq_one_letter_code
_entity_poly.pdbx_strand_id
1 'polypeptide(L)'
;MNYIITGGTGFIGTHLTNLLNEVHHDAKVWNLDIVKPGTPNPVVKNYKPAVVDGGKLDSTFVECDIRKPIGELPFTPTPDDVIFNFAAVHRTPGHEDVEYFETNIRGAENVCAFAEKYGVKRMVFTSSIAPYGASEQLKTEDTLPMPNTAYGISKLVAEKIHIAWQKTAADRQLIIVRPGVVFGKGENGNFSRLYWGIRKHTFAYPGRKDTIKACVYVKELVRFILWNVEQRETKFDIYNCTFEPAYTIEQIVKTMKKITGLTQSVPYIPNAFIMPAAYCAKMLGSPMGICPARVKKLQISTNICGKKMANSGYTFKYTFEEAIADWFHDNDDKCLE
;
A
#
# COMPACT_ATOMS: atom_id res chain seq x y z
N MET A 1 9.64 10.10 -22.73
CA MET A 1 9.14 8.94 -21.99
C MET A 1 8.00 9.41 -21.11
N ASN A 2 6.90 8.67 -21.09
CA ASN A 2 5.77 8.95 -20.22
C ASN A 2 5.73 7.96 -19.07
N TYR A 3 5.31 8.44 -17.91
CA TYR A 3 4.98 7.61 -16.74
C TYR A 3 3.45 7.57 -16.59
N ILE A 4 2.87 6.41 -16.76
CA ILE A 4 1.40 6.18 -16.75
C ILE A 4 1.05 5.50 -15.43
N ILE A 5 0.32 6.18 -14.56
CA ILE A 5 0.02 5.68 -13.22
C ILE A 5 -1.49 5.46 -13.09
N THR A 6 -1.95 4.20 -13.08
CA THR A 6 -3.34 3.92 -12.71
C THR A 6 -3.49 3.96 -11.20
N GLY A 7 -4.55 4.56 -10.67
CA GLY A 7 -4.63 4.89 -9.25
C GLY A 7 -3.68 6.03 -8.84
N GLY A 8 -3.35 6.90 -9.79
CA GLY A 8 -2.31 7.92 -9.66
C GLY A 8 -2.63 9.02 -8.65
N THR A 9 -3.91 9.27 -8.37
CA THR A 9 -4.34 10.25 -7.37
C THR A 9 -4.54 9.64 -5.98
N GLY A 10 -4.33 8.32 -5.85
CA GLY A 10 -4.32 7.60 -4.59
C GLY A 10 -3.05 7.87 -3.77
N PHE A 11 -2.98 7.26 -2.57
CA PHE A 11 -1.89 7.47 -1.62
C PHE A 11 -0.49 7.18 -2.22
N ILE A 12 -0.27 5.97 -2.75
CA ILE A 12 1.03 5.59 -3.32
C ILE A 12 1.30 6.34 -4.63
N GLY A 13 0.28 6.51 -5.47
CA GLY A 13 0.39 7.20 -6.77
C GLY A 13 0.81 8.65 -6.64
N THR A 14 0.27 9.37 -5.66
CA THR A 14 0.64 10.74 -5.34
C THR A 14 2.12 10.85 -4.94
N HIS A 15 2.60 9.97 -4.05
CA HIS A 15 4.01 9.95 -3.65
C HIS A 15 4.95 9.59 -4.79
N LEU A 16 4.55 8.67 -5.69
CA LEU A 16 5.34 8.38 -6.90
C LEU A 16 5.38 9.59 -7.83
N THR A 17 4.25 10.27 -8.04
CA THR A 17 4.20 11.49 -8.86
C THR A 17 5.15 12.57 -8.31
N ASN A 18 5.13 12.81 -7.00
CA ASN A 18 6.04 13.78 -6.37
C ASN A 18 7.51 13.38 -6.56
N LEU A 19 7.84 12.10 -6.38
CA LEU A 19 9.20 11.61 -6.61
C LEU A 19 9.63 11.78 -8.07
N LEU A 20 8.76 11.45 -9.02
CA LEU A 20 9.07 11.62 -10.45
C LEU A 20 9.35 13.07 -10.79
N ASN A 21 8.56 14.01 -10.25
CA ASN A 21 8.77 15.46 -10.46
C ASN A 21 10.07 15.97 -9.78
N GLU A 22 10.45 15.35 -8.65
CA GLU A 22 11.72 15.66 -7.95
C GLU A 22 12.94 15.23 -8.77
N VAL A 23 12.91 14.03 -9.39
CA VAL A 23 14.09 13.42 -10.00
C VAL A 23 14.12 13.55 -11.54
N HIS A 24 12.99 13.82 -12.17
CA HIS A 24 12.82 13.88 -13.62
C HIS A 24 12.01 15.12 -14.04
N HIS A 25 12.64 16.29 -14.05
CA HIS A 25 11.97 17.57 -14.33
C HIS A 25 11.27 17.64 -15.70
N ASP A 26 11.69 16.85 -16.69
CA ASP A 26 11.10 16.79 -18.04
C ASP A 26 10.13 15.58 -18.21
N ALA A 27 9.86 14.82 -17.14
CA ALA A 27 8.99 13.66 -17.23
C ALA A 27 7.53 14.08 -17.39
N LYS A 28 6.82 13.41 -18.31
CA LYS A 28 5.37 13.54 -18.44
C LYS A 28 4.70 12.47 -17.57
N VAL A 29 4.05 12.90 -16.50
CA VAL A 29 3.33 12.02 -15.59
C VAL A 29 1.82 12.11 -15.90
N TRP A 30 1.22 10.95 -16.15
CA TRP A 30 -0.20 10.80 -16.47
C TRP A 30 -0.88 9.99 -15.37
N ASN A 31 -1.73 10.65 -14.60
CA ASN A 31 -2.48 10.02 -13.51
C ASN A 31 -3.87 9.59 -13.97
N LEU A 32 -4.03 8.29 -14.23
CA LEU A 32 -5.28 7.66 -14.62
C LEU A 32 -6.02 7.23 -13.35
N ASP A 33 -7.15 7.88 -13.04
CA ASP A 33 -7.91 7.58 -11.83
C ASP A 33 -9.38 7.94 -12.00
N ILE A 34 -10.26 7.38 -11.17
CA ILE A 34 -11.67 7.77 -11.05
C ILE A 34 -11.86 8.99 -10.14
N VAL A 35 -10.84 9.35 -9.38
CA VAL A 35 -10.89 10.45 -8.40
C VAL A 35 -10.05 11.61 -8.90
N LYS A 36 -10.71 12.72 -9.24
CA LYS A 36 -10.01 13.96 -9.60
C LYS A 36 -9.25 14.49 -8.37
N PRO A 37 -7.99 14.94 -8.52
CA PRO A 37 -7.22 15.54 -7.42
C PRO A 37 -8.01 16.64 -6.70
N GLY A 38 -7.98 16.62 -5.36
CA GLY A 38 -8.68 17.59 -4.52
C GLY A 38 -10.19 17.36 -4.38
N THR A 39 -10.76 16.33 -4.99
CA THR A 39 -12.19 16.03 -4.86
C THR A 39 -12.46 14.83 -3.93
N PRO A 40 -13.66 14.73 -3.32
CA PRO A 40 -14.04 13.54 -2.56
C PRO A 40 -14.01 12.29 -3.42
N ASN A 41 -13.58 11.17 -2.84
CA ASN A 41 -13.62 9.88 -3.54
C ASN A 41 -15.08 9.44 -3.73
N PRO A 42 -15.55 9.20 -4.96
CA PRO A 42 -16.93 8.82 -5.22
C PRO A 42 -17.28 7.40 -4.72
N VAL A 43 -16.28 6.54 -4.54
CA VAL A 43 -16.47 5.14 -4.15
C VAL A 43 -16.27 4.94 -2.64
N VAL A 44 -15.34 5.65 -2.03
CA VAL A 44 -14.99 5.50 -0.62
C VAL A 44 -15.47 6.70 0.17
N LYS A 45 -16.57 6.52 0.92
CA LYS A 45 -17.09 7.56 1.83
C LYS A 45 -16.01 7.95 2.86
N ASN A 46 -15.91 9.26 3.12
CA ASN A 46 -14.93 9.85 4.06
C ASN A 46 -13.45 9.58 3.70
N TYR A 47 -13.15 9.28 2.45
CA TYR A 47 -11.78 9.25 1.96
C TYR A 47 -11.23 10.68 1.97
N LYS A 48 -10.16 10.89 2.71
CA LYS A 48 -9.36 12.10 2.58
C LYS A 48 -8.39 11.88 1.43
N PRO A 49 -8.40 12.72 0.38
CA PRO A 49 -7.40 12.61 -0.68
C PRO A 49 -6.00 12.77 -0.08
N ALA A 50 -5.03 12.05 -0.63
CA ALA A 50 -3.64 12.24 -0.25
C ALA A 50 -3.27 13.72 -0.51
N VAL A 51 -2.76 14.39 0.52
CA VAL A 51 -2.32 15.78 0.37
C VAL A 51 -1.00 15.78 -0.37
N VAL A 52 -1.01 16.38 -1.55
CA VAL A 52 0.21 16.66 -2.32
C VAL A 52 0.87 17.92 -1.74
N ASP A 53 2.18 17.96 -1.66
CA ASP A 53 2.91 19.13 -1.22
C ASP A 53 2.53 20.35 -2.09
N GLY A 54 2.07 21.42 -1.42
CA GLY A 54 1.60 22.63 -2.08
C GLY A 54 0.26 22.53 -2.81
N GLY A 55 -0.48 21.43 -2.71
CA GLY A 55 -1.81 21.26 -3.31
C GLY A 55 -1.82 21.13 -4.84
N LYS A 56 -0.66 21.07 -5.49
CA LYS A 56 -0.52 20.84 -6.93
C LYS A 56 0.18 19.52 -7.19
N LEU A 57 -0.52 18.61 -7.86
CA LEU A 57 0.08 17.46 -8.49
C LEU A 57 0.61 17.93 -9.86
N ASP A 58 1.93 17.99 -10.05
CA ASP A 58 2.51 18.29 -11.35
C ASP A 58 2.41 17.05 -12.26
N SER A 59 1.19 16.81 -12.70
CA SER A 59 0.83 15.70 -13.57
C SER A 59 -0.45 16.01 -14.33
N THR A 60 -0.67 15.32 -15.43
CA THR A 60 -1.95 15.38 -16.16
C THR A 60 -2.90 14.32 -15.62
N PHE A 61 -4.03 14.77 -15.08
CA PHE A 61 -5.11 13.87 -14.68
C PHE A 61 -5.92 13.42 -15.90
N VAL A 62 -6.19 12.13 -15.99
CA VAL A 62 -7.09 11.51 -16.95
C VAL A 62 -8.12 10.70 -16.19
N GLU A 63 -9.40 11.05 -16.33
CA GLU A 63 -10.47 10.23 -15.73
C GLU A 63 -10.50 8.86 -16.39
N CYS A 64 -10.28 7.82 -15.61
CA CYS A 64 -10.16 6.45 -16.10
C CYS A 64 -10.64 5.46 -15.05
N ASP A 65 -11.65 4.68 -15.41
CA ASP A 65 -12.11 3.53 -14.62
C ASP A 65 -11.52 2.25 -15.21
N ILE A 66 -10.50 1.70 -14.54
CA ILE A 66 -9.81 0.49 -15.00
C ILE A 66 -10.71 -0.76 -15.06
N ARG A 67 -11.90 -0.74 -14.45
CA ARG A 67 -12.89 -1.81 -14.59
C ARG A 67 -13.44 -1.95 -16.02
N LYS A 68 -13.21 -0.91 -16.82
CA LYS A 68 -13.58 -0.83 -18.24
C LYS A 68 -12.32 -0.84 -19.11
N PRO A 69 -12.41 -1.24 -20.38
CA PRO A 69 -11.30 -1.08 -21.31
C PRO A 69 -10.78 0.37 -21.31
N ILE A 70 -9.47 0.54 -21.19
CA ILE A 70 -8.85 1.87 -21.20
C ILE A 70 -8.95 2.43 -22.62
N GLY A 71 -9.65 3.57 -22.75
CA GLY A 71 -9.87 4.24 -24.02
C GLY A 71 -8.61 4.93 -24.54
N GLU A 72 -8.81 5.82 -25.52
CA GLU A 72 -7.74 6.67 -26.02
C GLU A 72 -7.33 7.69 -24.97
N LEU A 73 -6.03 7.89 -24.83
CA LEU A 73 -5.47 8.91 -23.95
C LEU A 73 -5.15 10.18 -24.76
N PRO A 74 -4.99 11.35 -24.12
CA PRO A 74 -4.63 12.59 -24.81
C PRO A 74 -3.19 12.59 -25.35
N PHE A 75 -2.56 11.43 -25.38
CA PHE A 75 -1.26 11.15 -25.99
C PHE A 75 -1.24 9.69 -26.47
N THR A 76 -0.31 9.36 -27.36
CA THR A 76 -0.10 7.97 -27.81
C THR A 76 1.01 7.34 -26.98
N PRO A 77 0.73 6.29 -26.20
CA PRO A 77 1.76 5.56 -25.49
C PRO A 77 2.76 4.90 -26.46
N THR A 78 3.98 4.71 -25.99
CA THR A 78 5.07 4.12 -26.76
C THR A 78 5.70 2.93 -26.01
N PRO A 79 6.46 2.06 -26.68
CA PRO A 79 7.15 0.94 -26.04
C PRO A 79 8.11 1.32 -24.91
N ASP A 80 8.62 2.57 -24.92
CA ASP A 80 9.56 3.10 -23.94
C ASP A 80 8.88 3.67 -22.68
N ASP A 81 7.57 3.82 -22.70
CA ASP A 81 6.81 4.31 -21.54
C ASP A 81 6.72 3.25 -20.43
N VAL A 82 6.39 3.71 -19.22
CA VAL A 82 6.28 2.84 -18.04
C VAL A 82 4.87 2.92 -17.48
N ILE A 83 4.26 1.77 -17.23
CA ILE A 83 2.97 1.69 -16.53
C ILE A 83 3.20 1.28 -15.08
N PHE A 84 2.66 2.09 -14.15
CA PHE A 84 2.54 1.75 -12.73
C PHE A 84 1.07 1.45 -12.43
N ASN A 85 0.77 0.17 -12.21
CA ASN A 85 -0.60 -0.26 -11.90
C ASN A 85 -0.81 -0.29 -10.38
N PHE A 86 -1.34 0.80 -9.83
CA PHE A 86 -1.62 0.98 -8.40
C PHE A 86 -3.12 1.00 -8.09
N ALA A 87 -3.97 1.13 -9.12
CA ALA A 87 -5.41 1.16 -8.93
C ALA A 87 -5.93 -0.14 -8.29
N ALA A 88 -6.63 -0.02 -7.19
CA ALA A 88 -7.20 -1.16 -6.48
C ALA A 88 -8.28 -0.76 -5.46
N VAL A 89 -9.23 -1.63 -5.23
CA VAL A 89 -9.99 -1.66 -3.98
C VAL A 89 -9.18 -2.43 -2.95
N HIS A 90 -8.85 -1.82 -1.79
CA HIS A 90 -7.89 -2.39 -0.83
C HIS A 90 -8.34 -2.42 0.63
N ARG A 91 -9.35 -1.62 1.04
CA ARG A 91 -9.80 -1.58 2.45
C ARG A 91 -10.55 -2.85 2.83
N THR A 92 -10.09 -3.52 3.89
CA THR A 92 -10.72 -4.75 4.41
C THR A 92 -10.88 -4.65 5.95
N PRO A 93 -12.12 -4.73 6.49
CA PRO A 93 -13.41 -4.68 5.79
C PRO A 93 -13.73 -3.28 5.28
N GLY A 94 -14.65 -3.16 4.35
CA GLY A 94 -15.11 -1.85 3.86
C GLY A 94 -15.79 -1.89 2.50
N HIS A 95 -15.68 -3.04 1.82
CA HIS A 95 -16.27 -3.30 0.50
C HIS A 95 -16.96 -4.66 0.49
N GLU A 96 -17.90 -4.84 -0.41
CA GLU A 96 -18.45 -6.14 -0.79
C GLU A 96 -17.38 -6.98 -1.48
N ASP A 97 -17.42 -8.30 -1.28
CA ASP A 97 -16.40 -9.19 -1.87
C ASP A 97 -16.30 -9.07 -3.40
N VAL A 98 -17.42 -8.84 -4.07
CA VAL A 98 -17.49 -8.67 -5.54
C VAL A 98 -16.70 -7.43 -6.02
N GLU A 99 -16.67 -6.34 -5.24
CA GLU A 99 -15.98 -5.12 -5.63
C GLU A 99 -14.46 -5.33 -5.77
N TYR A 100 -13.88 -6.20 -4.91
CA TYR A 100 -12.45 -6.56 -5.04
C TYR A 100 -12.18 -7.31 -6.35
N PHE A 101 -13.07 -8.22 -6.75
CA PHE A 101 -12.90 -8.98 -7.98
C PHE A 101 -13.12 -8.11 -9.21
N GLU A 102 -14.19 -7.33 -9.23
CA GLU A 102 -14.48 -6.43 -10.35
C GLU A 102 -13.41 -5.38 -10.58
N THR A 103 -12.85 -4.82 -9.52
CA THR A 103 -11.83 -3.77 -9.67
C THR A 103 -10.44 -4.36 -9.89
N ASN A 104 -10.01 -5.29 -9.03
CA ASN A 104 -8.60 -5.70 -9.04
C ASN A 104 -8.30 -6.70 -10.16
N ILE A 105 -9.25 -7.58 -10.52
CA ILE A 105 -9.05 -8.60 -11.58
C ILE A 105 -9.29 -7.98 -12.94
N ARG A 106 -10.48 -7.39 -13.17
CA ARG A 106 -10.78 -6.74 -14.46
C ARG A 106 -9.84 -5.58 -14.75
N GLY A 107 -9.46 -4.82 -13.70
CA GLY A 107 -8.47 -3.78 -13.84
C GLY A 107 -7.11 -4.29 -14.29
N ALA A 108 -6.65 -5.43 -13.76
CA ALA A 108 -5.42 -6.08 -14.22
C ALA A 108 -5.51 -6.50 -15.70
N GLU A 109 -6.63 -7.12 -16.11
CA GLU A 109 -6.88 -7.51 -17.50
C GLU A 109 -6.85 -6.29 -18.43
N ASN A 110 -7.57 -5.22 -18.10
CA ASN A 110 -7.67 -4.02 -18.93
C ASN A 110 -6.34 -3.26 -19.03
N VAL A 111 -5.56 -3.19 -17.94
CA VAL A 111 -4.23 -2.56 -17.95
C VAL A 111 -3.24 -3.38 -18.78
N CYS A 112 -3.27 -4.71 -18.67
CA CYS A 112 -2.43 -5.58 -19.52
C CYS A 112 -2.82 -5.49 -21.00
N ALA A 113 -4.12 -5.48 -21.32
CA ALA A 113 -4.60 -5.30 -22.69
C ALA A 113 -4.20 -3.92 -23.27
N PHE A 114 -4.26 -2.87 -22.45
CA PHE A 114 -3.80 -1.54 -22.84
C PHE A 114 -2.29 -1.54 -23.13
N ALA A 115 -1.47 -2.12 -22.26
CA ALA A 115 -0.03 -2.24 -22.47
C ALA A 115 0.29 -3.00 -23.77
N GLU A 116 -0.47 -4.06 -24.05
CA GLU A 116 -0.32 -4.85 -25.28
C GLU A 116 -0.67 -4.04 -26.53
N LYS A 117 -1.83 -3.36 -26.51
CA LYS A 117 -2.30 -2.52 -27.62
C LYS A 117 -1.26 -1.50 -28.08
N TYR A 118 -0.53 -0.90 -27.15
CA TYR A 118 0.45 0.15 -27.45
C TYR A 118 1.90 -0.35 -27.43
N GLY A 119 2.13 -1.63 -27.19
CA GLY A 119 3.45 -2.23 -27.15
C GLY A 119 4.31 -1.77 -25.96
N VAL A 120 3.70 -1.25 -24.87
CA VAL A 120 4.43 -0.85 -23.66
C VAL A 120 5.08 -2.07 -23.04
N LYS A 121 6.38 -1.97 -22.75
CA LYS A 121 7.21 -3.11 -22.34
C LYS A 121 7.49 -3.17 -20.84
N ARG A 122 7.31 -2.05 -20.12
CA ARG A 122 7.67 -1.95 -18.71
C ARG A 122 6.46 -1.70 -17.85
N MET A 123 6.27 -2.58 -16.85
CA MET A 123 5.16 -2.48 -15.91
C MET A 123 5.59 -2.79 -14.49
N VAL A 124 5.08 -1.98 -13.55
CA VAL A 124 5.13 -2.29 -12.12
C VAL A 124 3.71 -2.53 -11.63
N PHE A 125 3.50 -3.61 -10.92
CA PHE A 125 2.24 -3.92 -10.27
C PHE A 125 2.37 -3.89 -8.75
N THR A 126 1.58 -3.05 -8.09
CA THR A 126 1.47 -3.07 -6.64
C THR A 126 0.43 -4.11 -6.21
N SER A 127 0.95 -5.23 -5.74
CA SER A 127 0.19 -6.28 -5.06
C SER A 127 0.06 -5.94 -3.56
N SER A 128 0.19 -6.92 -2.69
CA SER A 128 0.11 -6.81 -1.24
C SER A 128 0.73 -8.05 -0.59
N ILE A 129 0.99 -7.99 0.71
CA ILE A 129 1.23 -9.19 1.52
C ILE A 129 -0.04 -10.01 1.80
N ALA A 130 -1.22 -9.49 1.48
CA ALA A 130 -2.51 -10.17 1.70
C ALA A 130 -2.64 -11.54 1.00
N PRO A 131 -2.02 -11.79 -0.18
CA PRO A 131 -1.95 -13.12 -0.76
C PRO A 131 -1.36 -14.22 0.13
N TYR A 132 -0.48 -13.89 1.07
CA TYR A 132 0.06 -14.88 2.01
C TYR A 132 -0.90 -15.29 3.13
N GLY A 133 -1.91 -14.46 3.42
CA GLY A 133 -2.69 -14.56 4.64
C GLY A 133 -1.89 -14.09 5.88
N ALA A 134 -2.59 -13.82 6.98
CA ALA A 134 -1.94 -13.49 8.24
C ALA A 134 -1.35 -14.75 8.88
N SER A 135 -0.10 -14.68 9.38
CA SER A 135 0.60 -15.83 9.92
C SER A 135 1.72 -15.43 10.89
N GLU A 136 1.92 -16.23 11.94
CA GLU A 136 3.10 -16.12 12.80
C GLU A 136 4.37 -16.63 12.10
N GLN A 137 4.21 -17.55 11.14
CA GLN A 137 5.33 -18.07 10.37
C GLN A 137 5.87 -17.03 9.41
N LEU A 138 7.20 -16.93 9.31
CA LEU A 138 7.87 -16.08 8.35
C LEU A 138 7.48 -16.46 6.92
N LYS A 139 7.08 -15.47 6.12
CA LYS A 139 6.75 -15.60 4.70
C LYS A 139 7.81 -14.89 3.86
N THR A 140 8.31 -15.59 2.86
CA THR A 140 9.23 -15.09 1.84
C THR A 140 8.53 -15.04 0.49
N GLU A 141 9.16 -14.50 -0.53
CA GLU A 141 8.63 -14.49 -1.91
C GLU A 141 8.37 -15.88 -2.47
N ASP A 142 9.10 -16.89 -1.99
CA ASP A 142 8.97 -18.31 -2.38
C ASP A 142 7.85 -19.03 -1.63
N THR A 143 7.28 -18.40 -0.59
CA THR A 143 6.17 -18.99 0.16
C THR A 143 4.94 -19.08 -0.71
N LEU A 144 4.32 -20.27 -0.78
CA LEU A 144 3.06 -20.48 -1.50
C LEU A 144 1.96 -19.54 -0.92
N PRO A 145 1.38 -18.67 -1.75
CA PRO A 145 0.29 -17.82 -1.32
C PRO A 145 -0.95 -18.63 -0.90
N MET A 146 -1.52 -18.30 0.25
CA MET A 146 -2.75 -18.90 0.78
C MET A 146 -3.69 -17.79 1.29
N PRO A 147 -4.28 -17.00 0.37
CA PRO A 147 -5.13 -15.88 0.75
C PRO A 147 -6.44 -16.38 1.38
N ASN A 148 -6.87 -15.69 2.44
CA ASN A 148 -8.10 -16.01 3.17
C ASN A 148 -9.12 -14.86 3.18
N THR A 149 -8.93 -13.86 2.30
CA THR A 149 -9.83 -12.72 2.12
C THR A 149 -10.07 -12.49 0.62
N ALA A 150 -11.24 -11.94 0.23
CA ALA A 150 -11.53 -11.56 -1.15
C ALA A 150 -10.46 -10.61 -1.71
N TYR A 151 -9.99 -9.65 -0.90
CA TYR A 151 -8.87 -8.79 -1.28
C TYR A 151 -7.59 -9.57 -1.59
N GLY A 152 -7.16 -10.47 -0.69
CA GLY A 152 -5.95 -11.28 -0.92
C GLY A 152 -6.06 -12.17 -2.15
N ILE A 153 -7.23 -12.79 -2.37
CA ILE A 153 -7.54 -13.61 -3.56
C ILE A 153 -7.46 -12.75 -4.82
N SER A 154 -8.13 -11.59 -4.85
CA SER A 154 -8.14 -10.72 -6.02
C SER A 154 -6.75 -10.20 -6.39
N LYS A 155 -5.91 -9.86 -5.40
CA LYS A 155 -4.51 -9.44 -5.66
C LYS A 155 -3.68 -10.60 -6.20
N LEU A 156 -3.84 -11.81 -5.69
CA LEU A 156 -3.14 -13.00 -6.21
C LEU A 156 -3.52 -13.30 -7.66
N VAL A 157 -4.82 -13.24 -8.00
CA VAL A 157 -5.28 -13.43 -9.38
C VAL A 157 -4.72 -12.33 -10.29
N ALA A 158 -4.74 -11.06 -9.85
CA ALA A 158 -4.15 -9.94 -10.59
C ALA A 158 -2.64 -10.16 -10.83
N GLU A 159 -1.87 -10.68 -9.85
CA GLU A 159 -0.46 -11.05 -10.07
C GLU A 159 -0.32 -12.07 -11.23
N LYS A 160 -1.18 -13.09 -11.25
CA LYS A 160 -1.13 -14.12 -12.32
C LYS A 160 -1.43 -13.56 -13.71
N ILE A 161 -2.37 -12.60 -13.80
CA ILE A 161 -2.68 -11.90 -15.05
C ILE A 161 -1.46 -11.12 -15.55
N HIS A 162 -0.82 -10.33 -14.68
CA HIS A 162 0.38 -9.57 -15.04
C HIS A 162 1.55 -10.49 -15.43
N ILE A 163 1.74 -11.60 -14.72
CA ILE A 163 2.77 -12.62 -15.05
C ILE A 163 2.47 -13.26 -16.42
N ALA A 164 1.20 -13.55 -16.72
CA ALA A 164 0.82 -14.07 -18.03
C ALA A 164 1.17 -13.05 -19.13
N TRP A 165 0.81 -11.77 -18.95
CA TRP A 165 1.19 -10.69 -19.87
C TRP A 165 2.71 -10.61 -20.06
N GLN A 166 3.50 -10.67 -18.99
CA GLN A 166 4.96 -10.59 -19.08
C GLN A 166 5.53 -11.75 -19.93
N LYS A 167 4.97 -12.94 -19.80
CA LYS A 167 5.46 -14.14 -20.50
C LYS A 167 5.14 -14.17 -21.99
N THR A 168 4.25 -13.33 -22.49
CA THR A 168 3.88 -13.34 -23.92
C THR A 168 4.92 -12.66 -24.82
N ALA A 169 5.90 -11.91 -24.26
CA ALA A 169 7.01 -11.34 -25.02
C ALA A 169 8.30 -11.26 -24.17
N ALA A 170 9.42 -11.68 -24.77
CA ALA A 170 10.71 -11.81 -24.08
C ALA A 170 11.35 -10.48 -23.65
N ASP A 171 10.91 -9.36 -24.21
CA ASP A 171 11.42 -8.00 -23.93
C ASP A 171 10.57 -7.23 -22.92
N ARG A 172 9.53 -7.87 -22.34
CA ARG A 172 8.69 -7.27 -21.29
C ARG A 172 9.36 -7.35 -19.93
N GLN A 173 9.28 -6.24 -19.20
CA GLN A 173 9.68 -6.13 -17.80
C GLN A 173 8.44 -6.04 -16.92
N LEU A 174 8.38 -6.87 -15.89
CA LEU A 174 7.35 -6.81 -14.85
C LEU A 174 8.00 -6.88 -13.46
N ILE A 175 7.75 -5.87 -12.65
CA ILE A 175 8.11 -5.89 -11.23
C ILE A 175 6.82 -5.93 -10.42
N ILE A 176 6.70 -6.93 -9.55
CA ILE A 176 5.59 -7.04 -8.60
C ILE A 176 6.10 -6.69 -7.22
N VAL A 177 5.49 -5.69 -6.60
CA VAL A 177 5.77 -5.36 -5.20
C VAL A 177 4.62 -5.82 -4.31
N ARG A 178 4.95 -6.51 -3.21
CA ARG A 178 4.02 -6.94 -2.16
C ARG A 178 4.30 -6.13 -0.89
N PRO A 179 3.80 -4.90 -0.79
CA PRO A 179 4.05 -4.08 0.39
C PRO A 179 3.34 -4.63 1.62
N GLY A 180 4.00 -4.49 2.78
CA GLY A 180 3.37 -4.54 4.08
C GLY A 180 2.40 -3.38 4.28
N VAL A 181 2.14 -3.00 5.53
CA VAL A 181 1.37 -1.78 5.82
C VAL A 181 2.17 -0.57 5.34
N VAL A 182 1.68 0.12 4.32
CA VAL A 182 2.31 1.34 3.81
C VAL A 182 1.88 2.50 4.70
N PHE A 183 2.84 3.28 5.20
CA PHE A 183 2.58 4.45 6.04
C PHE A 183 3.31 5.68 5.53
N GLY A 184 2.87 6.87 5.93
CA GLY A 184 3.40 8.17 5.54
C GLY A 184 2.31 9.22 5.40
N LYS A 185 2.65 10.43 5.00
CA LYS A 185 1.70 11.55 4.84
C LYS A 185 0.56 11.19 3.89
N GLY A 186 -0.68 11.41 4.35
CA GLY A 186 -1.88 11.04 3.61
C GLY A 186 -2.33 9.58 3.81
N GLU A 187 -1.69 8.81 4.72
CA GLU A 187 -2.16 7.49 5.12
C GLU A 187 -3.48 7.62 5.91
N ASN A 188 -4.53 7.04 5.40
CA ASN A 188 -5.84 6.99 6.07
C ASN A 188 -6.10 5.60 6.69
N GLY A 189 -5.07 4.96 7.20
CA GLY A 189 -5.08 3.55 7.52
C GLY A 189 -4.72 3.19 8.95
N ASN A 190 -3.84 2.19 9.09
CA ASN A 190 -3.58 1.54 10.36
C ASN A 190 -2.66 2.36 11.28
N PHE A 191 -1.66 3.02 10.72
CA PHE A 191 -0.67 3.77 11.50
C PHE A 191 -1.24 5.09 12.01
N SER A 192 -1.97 5.85 11.17
CA SER A 192 -2.68 7.06 11.60
C SER A 192 -3.70 6.75 12.70
N ARG A 193 -4.48 5.66 12.53
CA ARG A 193 -5.43 5.22 13.57
C ARG A 193 -4.74 4.79 14.86
N LEU A 194 -3.58 4.13 14.77
CA LEU A 194 -2.78 3.77 15.94
C LEU A 194 -2.30 5.02 16.69
N TYR A 195 -1.72 5.98 15.96
CA TYR A 195 -1.29 7.26 16.54
C TYR A 195 -2.42 7.99 17.26
N TRP A 196 -3.57 8.16 16.59
CA TRP A 196 -4.72 8.81 17.21
C TRP A 196 -5.31 7.99 18.37
N GLY A 197 -5.25 6.66 18.29
CA GLY A 197 -5.65 5.77 19.38
C GLY A 197 -4.78 5.96 20.63
N ILE A 198 -3.47 6.12 20.47
CA ILE A 198 -2.55 6.41 21.57
C ILE A 198 -2.85 7.80 22.13
N ARG A 199 -2.92 8.83 21.27
CA ARG A 199 -3.13 10.23 21.65
C ARG A 199 -4.45 10.44 22.41
N LYS A 200 -5.50 9.70 22.03
CA LYS A 200 -6.85 9.77 22.63
C LYS A 200 -7.09 8.75 23.75
N HIS A 201 -6.07 8.01 24.20
CA HIS A 201 -6.18 6.95 25.20
C HIS A 201 -7.20 5.83 24.84
N THR A 202 -7.42 5.58 23.55
CA THR A 202 -8.34 4.55 23.07
C THR A 202 -7.65 3.29 22.55
N PHE A 203 -6.31 3.27 22.54
CA PHE A 203 -5.53 2.11 22.16
C PHE A 203 -4.98 1.39 23.39
N ALA A 204 -5.07 0.07 23.38
CA ALA A 204 -4.47 -0.84 24.33
C ALA A 204 -3.88 -2.04 23.58
N TYR A 205 -2.86 -2.69 24.14
CA TYR A 205 -2.33 -3.93 23.57
C TYR A 205 -3.31 -5.09 23.87
N PRO A 206 -3.94 -5.68 22.83
CA PRO A 206 -4.93 -6.72 23.03
C PRO A 206 -4.25 -8.10 23.15
N GLY A 207 -3.98 -8.55 24.36
CA GLY A 207 -3.49 -9.89 24.64
C GLY A 207 -2.00 -10.14 24.39
N ARG A 208 -1.33 -9.33 23.58
CA ARG A 208 0.12 -9.43 23.33
C ARG A 208 0.69 -8.12 22.78
N LYS A 209 2.00 -7.91 22.95
CA LYS A 209 2.74 -6.74 22.50
C LYS A 209 3.75 -7.03 21.38
N ASP A 210 4.08 -8.30 21.22
CA ASP A 210 5.10 -8.83 20.32
C ASP A 210 4.57 -9.18 18.93
N THR A 211 3.31 -8.85 18.62
CA THR A 211 2.72 -9.07 17.29
C THR A 211 3.53 -8.32 16.23
N ILE A 212 4.10 -9.05 15.28
CA ILE A 212 4.87 -8.49 14.17
C ILE A 212 3.93 -7.84 13.17
N LYS A 213 4.28 -6.64 12.72
CA LYS A 213 3.55 -5.89 11.68
C LYS A 213 4.52 -5.47 10.58
N ALA A 214 4.54 -6.25 9.51
CA ALA A 214 5.28 -5.86 8.31
C ALA A 214 4.79 -4.50 7.83
N CYS A 215 5.70 -3.56 7.64
CA CYS A 215 5.38 -2.20 7.19
C CYS A 215 6.50 -1.62 6.34
N VAL A 216 6.17 -0.63 5.54
CA VAL A 216 7.10 0.11 4.69
C VAL A 216 6.70 1.58 4.62
N TYR A 217 7.67 2.48 4.63
CA TYR A 217 7.44 3.89 4.42
C TYR A 217 7.12 4.17 2.96
N VAL A 218 6.10 4.98 2.70
CA VAL A 218 5.64 5.23 1.33
C VAL A 218 6.73 5.82 0.44
N LYS A 219 7.55 6.76 0.96
CA LYS A 219 8.65 7.35 0.18
C LYS A 219 9.74 6.30 -0.13
N GLU A 220 10.01 5.34 0.77
CA GLU A 220 10.90 4.20 0.46
C GLU A 220 10.31 3.27 -0.59
N LEU A 221 9.02 2.96 -0.47
CA LEU A 221 8.35 2.10 -1.44
C LEU A 221 8.42 2.67 -2.86
N VAL A 222 8.08 3.95 -3.05
CA VAL A 222 8.11 4.56 -4.39
C VAL A 222 9.52 4.73 -4.92
N ARG A 223 10.52 5.02 -4.06
CA ARG A 223 11.95 5.05 -4.44
C ARG A 223 12.44 3.69 -4.90
N PHE A 224 12.09 2.63 -4.16
CA PHE A 224 12.43 1.26 -4.54
C PHE A 224 11.78 0.84 -5.85
N ILE A 225 10.51 1.20 -6.07
CA ILE A 225 9.79 0.94 -7.31
C ILE A 225 10.50 1.62 -8.48
N LEU A 226 10.80 2.90 -8.37
CA LEU A 226 11.46 3.67 -9.43
C LEU A 226 12.86 3.14 -9.72
N TRP A 227 13.66 2.86 -8.67
CA TRP A 227 14.98 2.27 -8.80
C TRP A 227 14.96 0.93 -9.57
N ASN A 228 13.99 0.05 -9.32
CA ASN A 228 13.86 -1.21 -10.06
C ASN A 228 13.60 -1.00 -11.54
N VAL A 229 12.81 0.01 -11.90
CA VAL A 229 12.46 0.30 -13.30
C VAL A 229 13.65 0.90 -14.04
N GLU A 230 14.46 1.72 -13.38
CA GLU A 230 15.49 2.54 -14.03
C GLU A 230 16.89 1.93 -13.95
N GLN A 231 17.20 1.24 -12.83
CA GLN A 231 18.57 0.80 -12.56
C GLN A 231 18.77 -0.71 -12.73
N ARG A 232 17.69 -1.45 -12.99
CA ARG A 232 17.79 -2.91 -13.12
C ARG A 232 17.34 -3.40 -14.49
N GLU A 233 18.13 -4.32 -15.04
CA GLU A 233 17.78 -5.05 -16.28
C GLU A 233 16.90 -6.29 -16.02
N THR A 234 16.46 -6.50 -14.77
CA THR A 234 15.66 -7.66 -14.41
C THR A 234 14.31 -7.62 -15.12
N LYS A 235 14.05 -8.64 -15.94
CA LYS A 235 12.80 -8.74 -16.72
C LYS A 235 11.58 -9.10 -15.88
N PHE A 236 11.78 -9.89 -14.83
CA PHE A 236 10.70 -10.27 -13.91
C PHE A 236 11.23 -10.47 -12.51
N ASP A 237 10.56 -9.84 -11.56
CA ASP A 237 10.84 -10.10 -10.15
C ASP A 237 9.62 -9.78 -9.26
N ILE A 238 9.59 -10.40 -8.06
CA ILE A 238 8.60 -10.15 -7.00
C ILE A 238 9.36 -9.79 -5.74
N TYR A 239 8.92 -8.73 -5.05
CA TYR A 239 9.52 -8.26 -3.81
C TYR A 239 8.50 -8.08 -2.71
N ASN A 240 8.77 -8.64 -1.53
CA ASN A 240 8.13 -8.22 -0.30
C ASN A 240 8.72 -6.88 0.14
N CYS A 241 7.91 -5.83 0.11
CA CYS A 241 8.37 -4.50 0.48
C CYS A 241 8.00 -4.23 1.95
N THR A 242 8.97 -4.44 2.83
CA THR A 242 8.86 -4.21 4.28
C THR A 242 10.24 -3.92 4.84
N PHE A 243 10.30 -3.18 5.96
CA PHE A 243 11.53 -3.03 6.71
C PHE A 243 12.04 -4.40 7.18
N GLU A 244 13.36 -4.55 7.23
CA GLU A 244 14.05 -5.74 7.74
C GLU A 244 15.06 -5.33 8.82
N PRO A 245 14.97 -5.87 10.03
CA PRO A 245 13.93 -6.80 10.50
C PRO A 245 12.55 -6.15 10.61
N ALA A 246 11.48 -6.97 10.58
CA ALA A 246 10.13 -6.50 10.78
C ALA A 246 9.89 -6.08 12.25
N TYR A 247 9.03 -5.08 12.45
CA TYR A 247 8.79 -4.47 13.76
C TYR A 247 7.58 -5.07 14.47
N THR A 248 7.69 -5.21 15.80
CA THR A 248 6.55 -5.54 16.66
C THR A 248 5.68 -4.31 16.88
N ILE A 249 4.40 -4.54 17.24
CA ILE A 249 3.48 -3.43 17.59
C ILE A 249 4.01 -2.59 18.76
N GLU A 250 4.72 -3.21 19.71
CA GLU A 250 5.34 -2.47 20.82
C GLU A 250 6.46 -1.54 20.35
N GLN A 251 7.33 -2.02 19.45
CA GLN A 251 8.39 -1.19 18.86
C GLN A 251 7.82 -0.03 18.07
N ILE A 252 6.79 -0.29 17.24
CA ILE A 252 6.10 0.76 16.49
C ILE A 252 5.53 1.83 17.42
N VAL A 253 4.82 1.44 18.48
CA VAL A 253 4.26 2.36 19.47
C VAL A 253 5.36 3.15 20.20
N LYS A 254 6.44 2.49 20.61
CA LYS A 254 7.58 3.16 21.27
C LYS A 254 8.22 4.21 20.36
N THR A 255 8.44 3.87 19.09
CA THR A 255 9.01 4.82 18.12
C THR A 255 8.07 6.00 17.86
N MET A 256 6.78 5.75 17.64
CA MET A 256 5.80 6.83 17.46
C MET A 256 5.79 7.78 18.65
N LYS A 257 5.74 7.24 19.88
CA LYS A 257 5.76 8.06 21.11
C LYS A 257 7.04 8.86 21.24
N LYS A 258 8.19 8.25 20.98
CA LYS A 258 9.50 8.92 21.04
C LYS A 258 9.56 10.12 20.12
N ILE A 259 9.16 9.93 18.86
CA ILE A 259 9.26 10.98 17.83
C ILE A 259 8.22 12.08 18.03
N THR A 260 6.98 11.73 18.36
CA THR A 260 5.88 12.70 18.46
C THR A 260 5.71 13.30 19.85
N GLY A 261 6.55 12.95 20.81
CA GLY A 261 6.48 13.46 22.19
C GLY A 261 5.26 12.96 22.98
N LEU A 262 4.58 11.92 22.52
CA LEU A 262 3.42 11.38 23.24
C LEU A 262 3.84 10.70 24.55
N THR A 263 3.27 11.15 25.66
CA THR A 263 3.55 10.64 27.01
C THR A 263 2.53 9.62 27.50
N GLN A 264 1.39 9.47 26.80
CA GLN A 264 0.28 8.60 27.21
C GLN A 264 0.72 7.16 27.44
N SER A 265 0.29 6.57 28.55
CA SER A 265 0.48 5.13 28.79
C SER A 265 -0.40 4.30 27.85
N VAL A 266 0.14 3.19 27.36
CA VAL A 266 -0.62 2.22 26.56
C VAL A 266 -0.80 0.97 27.40
N PRO A 267 -2.01 0.71 27.91
CA PRO A 267 -2.26 -0.42 28.78
C PRO A 267 -2.19 -1.76 28.01
N TYR A 268 -1.85 -2.81 28.72
CA TYR A 268 -1.97 -4.18 28.24
C TYR A 268 -3.23 -4.81 28.82
N ILE A 269 -4.07 -5.39 27.96
CA ILE A 269 -5.30 -6.07 28.37
C ILE A 269 -5.14 -7.57 28.07
N PRO A 270 -5.09 -8.42 29.11
CA PRO A 270 -4.99 -9.87 28.90
C PRO A 270 -6.15 -10.46 28.10
N ASN A 271 -5.90 -11.56 27.37
CA ASN A 271 -6.92 -12.22 26.54
C ASN A 271 -8.16 -12.64 27.34
N ALA A 272 -7.98 -13.02 28.61
CA ALA A 272 -9.07 -13.40 29.51
C ALA A 272 -10.12 -12.29 29.69
N PHE A 273 -9.73 -11.03 29.55
CA PHE A 273 -10.63 -9.88 29.66
C PHE A 273 -11.07 -9.31 28.31
N ILE A 274 -10.15 -9.21 27.34
CA ILE A 274 -10.47 -8.53 26.08
C ILE A 274 -11.40 -9.35 25.18
N MET A 275 -11.33 -10.68 25.19
CA MET A 275 -12.21 -11.52 24.37
C MET A 275 -13.68 -11.48 24.85
N PRO A 276 -13.99 -11.68 26.15
CA PRO A 276 -15.36 -11.49 26.64
C PRO A 276 -15.90 -10.08 26.39
N ALA A 277 -15.06 -9.04 26.64
CA ALA A 277 -15.45 -7.65 26.36
C ALA A 277 -15.80 -7.40 24.89
N ALA A 278 -15.04 -8.00 23.96
CA ALA A 278 -15.30 -7.89 22.53
C ALA A 278 -16.59 -8.62 22.10
N TYR A 279 -16.93 -9.76 22.75
CA TYR A 279 -18.23 -10.40 22.52
C TYR A 279 -19.39 -9.57 23.05
N CYS A 280 -19.29 -9.02 24.27
CA CYS A 280 -20.29 -8.10 24.82
C CYS A 280 -20.48 -6.85 23.94
N ALA A 281 -19.35 -6.23 23.52
CA ALA A 281 -19.38 -5.06 22.64
C ALA A 281 -20.07 -5.36 21.29
N LYS A 282 -19.85 -6.55 20.73
CA LYS A 282 -20.54 -6.99 19.51
C LYS A 282 -22.05 -7.12 19.73
N MET A 283 -22.47 -7.72 20.85
CA MET A 283 -23.90 -7.89 21.19
C MET A 283 -24.61 -6.57 21.42
N LEU A 284 -23.92 -5.59 21.99
CA LEU A 284 -24.46 -4.24 22.28
C LEU A 284 -24.35 -3.27 21.09
N GLY A 285 -23.91 -3.73 19.91
CA GLY A 285 -23.79 -2.88 18.73
C GLY A 285 -22.76 -1.75 18.89
N SER A 286 -21.59 -2.03 19.45
CA SER A 286 -20.56 -1.03 19.75
C SER A 286 -20.31 -0.08 18.58
N PRO A 287 -20.46 1.25 18.77
CA PRO A 287 -20.20 2.24 17.73
C PRO A 287 -18.73 2.27 17.28
N MET A 288 -17.80 1.78 18.09
CA MET A 288 -16.38 1.62 17.73
C MET A 288 -16.11 0.34 16.92
N GLY A 289 -17.14 -0.48 16.65
CA GLY A 289 -17.02 -1.72 15.90
C GLY A 289 -16.06 -2.74 16.53
N ILE A 290 -15.90 -2.72 17.86
CA ILE A 290 -15.10 -3.71 18.59
C ILE A 290 -15.83 -5.06 18.48
N CYS A 291 -15.14 -6.05 17.94
CA CYS A 291 -15.66 -7.42 17.85
C CYS A 291 -14.50 -8.44 17.95
N PRO A 292 -14.80 -9.70 18.29
CA PRO A 292 -13.79 -10.73 18.45
C PRO A 292 -12.89 -10.93 17.23
N ALA A 293 -13.43 -10.81 16.03
CA ALA A 293 -12.67 -10.93 14.77
C ALA A 293 -11.61 -9.83 14.62
N ARG A 294 -11.93 -8.58 14.98
CA ARG A 294 -10.96 -7.48 14.99
C ARG A 294 -9.88 -7.66 16.04
N VAL A 295 -10.25 -8.10 17.24
CA VAL A 295 -9.27 -8.39 18.30
C VAL A 295 -8.31 -9.49 17.85
N LYS A 296 -8.81 -10.60 17.32
CA LYS A 296 -7.99 -11.68 16.76
C LYS A 296 -7.05 -11.19 15.67
N LYS A 297 -7.56 -10.35 14.74
CA LYS A 297 -6.73 -9.76 13.66
C LYS A 297 -5.57 -8.92 14.20
N LEU A 298 -5.76 -8.21 15.31
CA LEU A 298 -4.69 -7.44 15.95
C LEU A 298 -3.64 -8.34 16.63
N GLN A 299 -4.02 -9.53 17.05
CA GLN A 299 -3.16 -10.50 17.75
C GLN A 299 -2.36 -11.40 16.80
N ILE A 300 -2.72 -11.49 15.54
CA ILE A 300 -2.01 -12.31 14.55
C ILE A 300 -0.96 -11.46 13.87
N SER A 301 0.25 -12.01 13.74
CA SER A 301 1.35 -11.37 13.05
C SER A 301 1.14 -11.33 11.55
N THR A 302 1.78 -10.36 10.92
CA THR A 302 2.08 -10.34 9.48
C THR A 302 3.59 -10.45 9.36
N ASN A 303 4.11 -11.67 9.58
CA ASN A 303 5.54 -11.93 9.64
C ASN A 303 6.09 -12.17 8.21
N ILE A 304 6.54 -11.10 7.59
CA ILE A 304 7.00 -11.08 6.18
C ILE A 304 8.48 -10.71 6.14
N CYS A 305 9.24 -11.49 5.39
CA CYS A 305 10.68 -11.27 5.18
C CYS A 305 10.93 -10.18 4.14
N GLY A 306 11.62 -9.11 4.53
CA GLY A 306 12.06 -8.02 3.65
C GLY A 306 13.46 -8.19 3.08
N LYS A 307 14.14 -9.31 3.38
CA LYS A 307 15.56 -9.51 3.03
C LYS A 307 15.86 -9.38 1.53
N LYS A 308 14.95 -9.82 0.67
CA LYS A 308 15.15 -9.71 -0.78
C LYS A 308 15.22 -8.25 -1.23
N MET A 309 14.32 -7.39 -0.72
CA MET A 309 14.38 -5.95 -0.94
C MET A 309 15.67 -5.35 -0.35
N ALA A 310 16.01 -5.68 0.89
CA ALA A 310 17.19 -5.17 1.58
C ALA A 310 18.51 -5.57 0.88
N ASN A 311 18.57 -6.76 0.29
CA ASN A 311 19.76 -7.31 -0.38
C ASN A 311 19.74 -7.09 -1.90
N SER A 312 18.82 -6.33 -2.44
CA SER A 312 18.68 -6.12 -3.88
C SER A 312 19.75 -5.23 -4.52
N GLY A 313 20.53 -4.52 -3.70
CA GLY A 313 21.45 -3.45 -4.10
C GLY A 313 20.80 -2.05 -3.96
N TYR A 314 19.52 -1.98 -3.63
CA TYR A 314 18.86 -0.72 -3.28
C TYR A 314 19.35 -0.22 -1.91
N THR A 315 19.66 1.06 -1.83
CA THR A 315 20.06 1.71 -0.56
C THR A 315 18.87 2.44 0.03
N PHE A 316 18.42 1.99 1.20
CA PHE A 316 17.36 2.67 1.95
C PHE A 316 17.81 4.08 2.36
N LYS A 317 16.95 5.06 2.13
CA LYS A 317 17.17 6.45 2.57
C LYS A 317 16.77 6.65 4.02
N TYR A 318 15.78 5.90 4.50
CA TYR A 318 15.21 6.04 5.83
C TYR A 318 15.26 4.73 6.60
N THR A 319 15.76 4.76 7.83
CA THR A 319 15.43 3.77 8.85
C THR A 319 13.96 3.91 9.26
N PHE A 320 13.43 2.98 10.01
CA PHE A 320 12.03 3.09 10.50
C PHE A 320 11.82 4.33 11.38
N GLU A 321 12.78 4.66 12.24
CA GLU A 321 12.70 5.83 13.11
C GLU A 321 12.74 7.15 12.31
N GLU A 322 13.65 7.25 11.36
CA GLU A 322 13.75 8.40 10.44
C GLU A 322 12.50 8.54 9.57
N ALA A 323 11.90 7.43 9.14
CA ALA A 323 10.64 7.43 8.39
C ALA A 323 9.46 7.99 9.19
N ILE A 324 9.36 7.64 10.49
CA ILE A 324 8.34 8.22 11.37
C ILE A 324 8.62 9.70 11.63
N ALA A 325 9.89 10.10 11.78
CA ALA A 325 10.27 11.49 11.97
C ALA A 325 9.98 12.34 10.73
N ASP A 326 10.33 11.86 9.54
CA ASP A 326 10.06 12.52 8.26
C ASP A 326 8.55 12.67 8.02
N TRP A 327 7.76 11.62 8.34
CA TRP A 327 6.29 11.70 8.27
C TRP A 327 5.71 12.72 9.27
N PHE A 328 6.25 12.81 10.48
CA PHE A 328 5.83 13.80 11.47
C PHE A 328 6.14 15.22 10.99
N HIS A 329 7.34 15.41 10.44
CA HIS A 329 7.76 16.68 9.85
C HIS A 329 6.91 17.08 8.63
N ASP A 330 6.56 16.14 7.74
CA ASP A 330 5.64 16.37 6.62
C ASP A 330 4.26 16.92 7.05
N ASN A 331 3.89 16.74 8.32
CA ASN A 331 2.65 17.26 8.93
C ASN A 331 2.94 18.43 9.91
N ASP A 332 3.97 19.23 9.66
CA ASP A 332 4.38 20.39 10.46
C ASP A 332 4.61 20.05 11.94
N ASP A 333 5.12 18.87 12.24
CA ASP A 333 5.36 18.33 13.58
C ASP A 333 4.12 18.34 14.51
N LYS A 334 2.92 18.14 13.93
CA LYS A 334 1.65 18.20 14.66
C LYS A 334 1.01 16.83 14.90
N CYS A 335 1.10 15.95 13.92
CA CYS A 335 0.45 14.62 13.95
C CYS A 335 1.07 13.66 12.93
N LEU A 336 0.62 12.40 12.98
CA LEU A 336 0.87 11.39 11.95
C LEU A 336 -0.44 11.12 11.18
N GLU A 337 -0.64 11.86 10.08
CA GLU A 337 -1.86 11.75 9.25
C GLU A 337 -1.58 11.75 7.74
#